data_da2bf80d917f03c2f52077ef3ed589af
#
_entry.id   da2bf80d917f03c2f52077ef3ed589af
#
_cell.length_a   1.000
_cell.length_b   1.000
_cell.length_c   1.000
_cell.angle_alpha   90.00
_cell.angle_beta   90.00
_cell.angle_gamma   90.00
#
_symmetry.space_group_name_H-M   'P 1'
#
loop_
_entity.id
_entity.type
_entity.pdbx_description
1 polymer ?
#
loop_
_entity_poly.entity_id
_entity_poly.type
_entity_poly.pdbx_seq_one_letter_code
_entity_poly.pdbx_strand_id
1 'polypeptide(L)'
;MKTCGKLIFFIVLTGLCGCELNSDSNGIMVFSYGFDFSKSQDNWAVDFTDFPADTDPSAYELEFAYTERPANLGANKKSMMLSGNNHSDDLFMFMKRKITDLSPNTDYALAFEVELASNAPKGSVGIGGSPGQSVFLKAGASGTEPKQIIEDNQYALNIDKGNQSTSGQMAVVLGDISVPEETEGYALITRNSDVNADPFIVRSNSKGEIWLIIGTDSGFEGTTTVYYTRVNVIFSTSSN
;
A
#
# COMPACT_ATOMS: atom_id res chain seq x y z
N MET A 1 42.27 -31.40 39.33
CA MET A 1 41.09 -31.63 38.49
C MET A 1 40.41 -30.31 38.32
N LYS A 2 40.49 -29.70 37.13
CA LYS A 2 39.84 -28.41 36.80
C LYS A 2 38.60 -28.72 35.97
N THR A 3 37.43 -28.46 36.52
CA THR A 3 36.15 -28.58 35.82
C THR A 3 35.92 -27.32 34.98
N CYS A 4 35.86 -27.51 33.67
CA CYS A 4 35.58 -26.47 32.70
C CYS A 4 34.08 -26.41 32.51
N GLY A 5 33.44 -25.34 33.00
CA GLY A 5 32.01 -25.07 32.80
C GLY A 5 31.77 -24.56 31.37
N LYS A 6 30.97 -25.30 30.60
CA LYS A 6 30.50 -24.86 29.29
C LYS A 6 29.37 -23.84 29.48
N LEU A 7 29.67 -22.60 29.09
CA LEU A 7 28.67 -21.53 28.97
C LEU A 7 27.87 -21.77 27.67
N ILE A 8 26.59 -22.16 27.80
CA ILE A 8 25.68 -22.31 26.68
C ILE A 8 25.12 -20.91 26.38
N PHE A 9 25.51 -20.36 25.24
CA PHE A 9 24.95 -19.11 24.72
C PHE A 9 23.59 -19.45 24.05
N PHE A 10 22.49 -19.04 24.66
CA PHE A 10 21.17 -19.08 24.03
C PHE A 10 21.07 -17.90 23.06
N ILE A 11 21.21 -18.18 21.76
CA ILE A 11 20.87 -17.21 20.72
C ILE A 11 19.34 -17.20 20.60
N VAL A 12 18.72 -16.14 21.11
CA VAL A 12 17.31 -15.84 20.84
C VAL A 12 17.23 -15.33 19.40
N LEU A 13 16.81 -16.20 18.49
CA LEU A 13 16.51 -15.84 17.11
C LEU A 13 15.16 -15.12 17.13
N THR A 14 15.18 -13.77 17.19
CA THR A 14 14.01 -12.95 16.95
C THR A 14 13.62 -13.12 15.48
N GLY A 15 12.38 -13.54 15.24
CA GLY A 15 11.84 -13.84 13.92
C GLY A 15 12.00 -12.66 12.96
N LEU A 16 12.95 -12.76 12.07
CA LEU A 16 13.08 -11.96 10.88
C LEU A 16 11.99 -12.40 9.90
N CYS A 17 11.22 -11.44 9.41
CA CYS A 17 10.32 -11.60 8.25
C CYS A 17 11.12 -12.30 7.15
N GLY A 18 10.73 -13.52 6.79
CA GLY A 18 11.50 -14.38 5.89
C GLY A 18 11.68 -13.73 4.53
N CYS A 19 12.91 -13.37 4.20
CA CYS A 19 13.34 -13.06 2.84
C CYS A 19 13.78 -14.38 2.21
N GLU A 20 12.99 -14.96 1.30
CA GLU A 20 13.49 -16.05 0.46
C GLU A 20 14.32 -15.44 -0.66
N LEU A 21 15.64 -15.69 -0.62
CA LEU A 21 16.58 -15.33 -1.68
C LEU A 21 16.67 -16.49 -2.66
N ASN A 22 16.22 -16.28 -3.87
CA ASN A 22 16.42 -17.23 -4.97
C ASN A 22 17.26 -16.55 -6.05
N SER A 23 18.46 -17.08 -6.36
CA SER A 23 19.30 -16.61 -7.46
C SER A 23 19.26 -17.62 -8.59
N ASP A 24 18.89 -17.19 -9.78
CA ASP A 24 19.02 -17.99 -10.98
C ASP A 24 20.42 -17.83 -11.62
N SER A 25 20.69 -18.66 -12.64
CA SER A 25 21.99 -18.68 -13.33
C SER A 25 22.31 -17.41 -14.14
N ASN A 26 21.39 -16.44 -14.20
CA ASN A 26 21.52 -15.18 -14.94
C ASN A 26 21.88 -13.98 -14.03
N GLY A 27 22.10 -14.21 -12.73
CA GLY A 27 22.44 -13.14 -11.77
C GLY A 27 21.26 -12.24 -11.38
N ILE A 28 20.03 -12.61 -11.72
CA ILE A 28 18.83 -11.92 -11.25
C ILE A 28 18.60 -12.31 -9.79
N MET A 29 18.53 -11.30 -8.92
CA MET A 29 18.08 -11.51 -7.54
C MET A 29 16.56 -11.28 -7.48
N VAL A 30 15.84 -12.22 -6.87
CA VAL A 30 14.42 -12.10 -6.58
C VAL A 30 14.21 -12.30 -5.08
N PHE A 31 13.47 -11.39 -4.45
CA PHE A 31 13.10 -11.49 -3.03
C PHE A 31 11.75 -10.79 -2.82
N SER A 32 11.11 -11.04 -1.68
CA SER A 32 9.80 -10.50 -1.40
C SER A 32 9.66 -9.97 0.02
N TYR A 33 8.76 -9.01 0.18
CA TYR A 33 8.26 -8.54 1.48
C TYR A 33 6.77 -8.84 1.58
N GLY A 34 6.37 -9.52 2.66
CA GLY A 34 4.97 -9.80 2.98
C GLY A 34 4.58 -9.10 4.27
N PHE A 35 3.52 -8.30 4.23
CA PHE A 35 2.97 -7.56 5.36
C PHE A 35 1.58 -8.09 5.67
N ASP A 36 1.44 -8.79 6.79
CA ASP A 36 0.16 -9.34 7.27
C ASP A 36 -0.34 -8.47 8.44
N PHE A 37 -1.30 -7.60 8.16
CA PHE A 37 -1.82 -6.66 9.14
C PHE A 37 -2.66 -7.32 10.24
N SER A 38 -2.99 -8.62 10.12
CA SER A 38 -3.58 -9.34 11.25
C SER A 38 -2.59 -9.53 12.40
N LYS A 39 -1.29 -9.39 12.14
CA LYS A 39 -0.20 -9.60 13.10
C LYS A 39 0.38 -8.30 13.64
N SER A 40 0.59 -7.32 12.76
CA SER A 40 1.28 -6.07 13.08
C SER A 40 0.92 -4.97 12.10
N GLN A 41 0.93 -3.71 12.54
CA GLN A 41 0.94 -2.53 11.67
C GLN A 41 2.26 -2.40 10.89
N ASP A 42 3.31 -3.01 11.36
CA ASP A 42 4.60 -3.20 10.69
C ASP A 42 5.26 -1.91 10.16
N ASN A 43 5.20 -0.84 10.97
CA ASN A 43 5.76 0.48 10.69
C ASN A 43 5.22 1.18 9.42
N TRP A 44 4.05 0.78 8.93
CA TRP A 44 3.33 1.55 7.93
C TRP A 44 2.79 2.84 8.56
N ALA A 45 3.03 3.97 7.90
CA ALA A 45 2.47 5.28 8.23
C ALA A 45 1.39 5.64 7.21
N VAL A 46 0.42 6.45 7.63
CA VAL A 46 -0.73 6.87 6.80
C VAL A 46 -0.68 8.37 6.57
N ASP A 47 -1.15 8.80 5.40
CA ASP A 47 -1.32 10.20 5.06
C ASP A 47 -2.46 10.36 4.03
N PHE A 48 -2.90 11.60 3.78
CA PHE A 48 -4.02 11.94 2.91
C PHE A 48 -3.63 13.13 2.04
N THR A 49 -4.00 13.10 0.75
CA THR A 49 -3.73 14.19 -0.20
C THR A 49 -4.88 14.35 -1.20
N ASP A 50 -4.73 15.31 -2.10
CA ASP A 50 -5.61 15.61 -3.22
C ASP A 50 -6.95 16.19 -2.75
N PHE A 51 -6.86 17.15 -1.84
CA PHE A 51 -8.00 17.95 -1.41
C PHE A 51 -7.57 19.41 -1.14
N PRO A 52 -8.48 20.40 -1.20
CA PRO A 52 -8.16 21.81 -1.05
C PRO A 52 -7.52 22.14 0.31
N ALA A 53 -6.44 22.93 0.29
CA ALA A 53 -5.71 23.31 1.52
C ALA A 53 -6.39 24.43 2.31
N ASP A 54 -7.36 25.14 1.72
CA ASP A 54 -8.14 26.20 2.37
C ASP A 54 -9.49 25.72 2.93
N THR A 55 -9.81 24.43 2.72
CA THR A 55 -11.02 23.82 3.31
C THR A 55 -10.70 23.31 4.72
N ASP A 56 -11.69 23.33 5.61
CA ASP A 56 -11.56 22.68 6.92
C ASP A 56 -11.37 21.17 6.75
N PRO A 57 -10.18 20.62 7.12
CA PRO A 57 -9.91 19.19 6.95
C PRO A 57 -10.91 18.29 7.69
N SER A 58 -11.60 18.80 8.71
CA SER A 58 -12.62 18.02 9.44
C SER A 58 -13.83 17.66 8.58
N ALA A 59 -14.11 18.42 7.51
CA ALA A 59 -15.16 18.10 6.55
C ALA A 59 -14.89 16.80 5.79
N TYR A 60 -13.61 16.44 5.60
CA TYR A 60 -13.22 15.22 4.91
C TYR A 60 -13.26 13.97 5.78
N GLU A 61 -13.56 14.11 7.09
CA GLU A 61 -13.70 12.98 8.03
C GLU A 61 -12.55 11.97 7.91
N LEU A 62 -11.33 12.49 7.73
CA LEU A 62 -10.14 11.66 7.49
C LEU A 62 -9.79 10.87 8.75
N GLU A 63 -9.81 9.55 8.63
CA GLU A 63 -9.56 8.64 9.74
C GLU A 63 -8.60 7.52 9.36
N PHE A 64 -7.75 7.17 10.29
CA PHE A 64 -6.90 5.99 10.24
C PHE A 64 -6.95 5.25 11.57
N ALA A 65 -7.03 3.92 11.51
CA ALA A 65 -6.92 3.08 12.68
C ALA A 65 -6.29 1.71 12.37
N TYR A 66 -5.38 1.25 13.22
CA TYR A 66 -4.98 -0.15 13.26
C TYR A 66 -5.96 -0.90 14.15
N THR A 67 -7.03 -1.43 13.57
CA THR A 67 -8.21 -1.93 14.27
C THR A 67 -8.65 -3.30 13.77
N GLU A 68 -9.65 -3.89 14.42
CA GLU A 68 -10.29 -5.11 13.93
C GLU A 68 -10.96 -4.85 12.58
N ARG A 69 -10.86 -5.83 11.69
CA ARG A 69 -11.60 -5.80 10.42
C ARG A 69 -13.11 -6.01 10.66
N PRO A 70 -13.98 -5.71 9.68
CA PRO A 70 -15.41 -5.97 9.78
C PRO A 70 -15.71 -7.39 10.26
N ALA A 71 -16.67 -7.53 11.19
CA ALA A 71 -16.92 -8.75 11.94
C ALA A 71 -17.20 -9.98 11.06
N ASN A 72 -17.86 -9.77 9.89
CA ASN A 72 -18.16 -10.83 8.92
C ASN A 72 -16.90 -11.40 8.24
N LEU A 73 -15.73 -10.75 8.37
CA LEU A 73 -14.46 -11.18 7.75
C LEU A 73 -13.50 -11.84 8.75
N GLY A 74 -13.98 -12.21 9.90
CA GLY A 74 -13.22 -12.91 10.93
C GLY A 74 -12.97 -12.05 12.16
N ALA A 75 -13.65 -12.39 13.24
CA ALA A 75 -13.49 -11.74 14.53
C ALA A 75 -12.02 -11.77 15.01
N ASN A 76 -11.60 -10.72 15.69
CA ASN A 76 -10.26 -10.55 16.30
C ASN A 76 -9.07 -10.49 15.31
N LYS A 77 -9.31 -10.35 14.01
CA LYS A 77 -8.23 -10.08 13.05
C LYS A 77 -8.12 -8.60 12.80
N LYS A 78 -6.91 -8.05 12.97
CA LYS A 78 -6.64 -6.64 12.71
C LYS A 78 -6.39 -6.33 11.24
N SER A 79 -6.45 -5.05 10.91
CA SER A 79 -6.21 -4.47 9.59
C SER A 79 -5.84 -3.00 9.73
N MET A 80 -5.32 -2.42 8.65
CA MET A 80 -5.14 -0.98 8.52
C MET A 80 -6.42 -0.39 7.92
N MET A 81 -7.23 0.29 8.72
CA MET A 81 -8.43 0.98 8.25
C MET A 81 -8.07 2.40 7.83
N LEU A 82 -8.47 2.78 6.62
CA LEU A 82 -8.44 4.16 6.14
C LEU A 82 -9.85 4.56 5.73
N SER A 83 -10.27 5.74 6.14
CA SER A 83 -11.58 6.31 5.82
C SER A 83 -11.46 7.78 5.48
N GLY A 84 -12.27 8.26 4.56
CA GLY A 84 -12.37 9.67 4.20
C GLY A 84 -13.63 9.95 3.40
N ASN A 85 -14.18 11.15 3.58
CA ASN A 85 -15.34 11.64 2.88
C ASN A 85 -14.89 12.65 1.81
N ASN A 86 -14.87 12.22 0.54
CA ASN A 86 -14.44 13.05 -0.57
C ASN A 86 -15.52 14.09 -0.92
N HIS A 87 -15.13 15.36 -0.99
CA HIS A 87 -15.99 16.51 -1.34
C HIS A 87 -15.45 17.33 -2.52
N SER A 88 -14.35 16.88 -3.14
CA SER A 88 -13.62 17.65 -4.17
C SER A 88 -13.35 16.86 -5.45
N ASP A 89 -14.08 15.77 -5.69
CA ASP A 89 -13.87 14.88 -6.84
C ASP A 89 -12.48 14.22 -6.88
N ASP A 90 -11.67 14.47 -5.86
CA ASP A 90 -10.34 13.88 -5.74
C ASP A 90 -9.95 13.75 -4.27
N LEU A 91 -9.61 12.54 -3.84
CA LEU A 91 -9.08 12.25 -2.50
C LEU A 91 -8.18 11.03 -2.57
N PHE A 92 -6.92 11.20 -2.22
CA PHE A 92 -5.97 10.10 -2.12
C PHE A 92 -5.67 9.77 -0.65
N MET A 93 -6.09 8.59 -0.24
CA MET A 93 -5.80 8.01 1.08
C MET A 93 -4.74 6.94 0.93
N PHE A 94 -3.59 7.10 1.58
CA PHE A 94 -2.48 6.17 1.36
C PHE A 94 -1.73 5.80 2.63
N MET A 95 -1.08 4.65 2.57
CA MET A 95 -0.08 4.22 3.52
C MET A 95 1.27 4.07 2.85
N LYS A 96 2.34 4.35 3.59
CA LYS A 96 3.72 4.31 3.12
C LYS A 96 4.61 3.53 4.08
N ARG A 97 5.64 2.90 3.54
CA ARG A 97 6.62 2.17 4.32
C ARG A 97 8.00 2.25 3.68
N LYS A 98 9.02 2.51 4.50
CA LYS A 98 10.41 2.45 4.05
C LYS A 98 10.92 1.01 4.04
N ILE A 99 11.58 0.64 2.94
CA ILE A 99 12.41 -0.56 2.79
C ILE A 99 13.87 -0.11 2.80
N THR A 100 14.70 -0.77 3.56
CA THR A 100 16.14 -0.49 3.71
C THR A 100 16.98 -1.69 3.28
N ASP A 101 18.31 -1.52 3.34
CA ASP A 101 19.28 -2.57 3.09
C ASP A 101 19.29 -3.11 1.66
N LEU A 102 18.79 -2.32 0.71
CA LEU A 102 18.88 -2.57 -0.72
C LEU A 102 20.25 -2.10 -1.27
N SER A 103 20.63 -2.57 -2.46
CA SER A 103 21.79 -2.01 -3.16
C SER A 103 21.52 -0.54 -3.52
N PRO A 104 22.46 0.39 -3.20
CA PRO A 104 22.26 1.82 -3.53
C PRO A 104 22.22 2.07 -5.03
N ASN A 105 21.42 3.06 -5.43
CA ASN A 105 21.28 3.54 -6.83
C ASN A 105 21.01 2.39 -7.84
N THR A 106 20.23 1.40 -7.42
CA THR A 106 19.94 0.18 -8.19
C THR A 106 18.48 0.18 -8.61
N ASP A 107 18.22 -0.21 -9.86
CA ASP A 107 16.86 -0.35 -10.40
C ASP A 107 16.28 -1.71 -10.02
N TYR A 108 15.06 -1.68 -9.49
CA TYR A 108 14.29 -2.85 -9.12
C TYR A 108 12.97 -2.86 -9.89
N ALA A 109 12.63 -4.00 -10.48
CA ALA A 109 11.27 -4.25 -10.94
C ALA A 109 10.44 -4.78 -9.77
N LEU A 110 9.28 -4.19 -9.54
CA LEU A 110 8.38 -4.56 -8.45
C LEU A 110 7.07 -5.11 -9.00
N ALA A 111 6.61 -6.21 -8.39
CA ALA A 111 5.25 -6.69 -8.54
C ALA A 111 4.53 -6.58 -7.19
N PHE A 112 3.28 -6.11 -7.24
CA PHE A 112 2.45 -5.85 -6.07
C PHE A 112 1.24 -6.78 -6.04
N GLU A 113 0.89 -7.26 -4.85
CA GLU A 113 -0.39 -7.87 -4.55
C GLU A 113 -0.93 -7.24 -3.27
N VAL A 114 -2.16 -6.73 -3.31
CA VAL A 114 -2.82 -6.07 -2.19
C VAL A 114 -4.16 -6.72 -1.92
N GLU A 115 -4.37 -7.20 -0.70
CA GLU A 115 -5.66 -7.68 -0.20
C GLU A 115 -6.26 -6.63 0.73
N LEU A 116 -7.51 -6.26 0.48
CA LEU A 116 -8.27 -5.34 1.32
C LEU A 116 -9.74 -5.75 1.41
N ALA A 117 -10.43 -5.28 2.44
CA ALA A 117 -11.88 -5.38 2.53
C ALA A 117 -12.53 -4.09 2.03
N SER A 118 -13.54 -4.26 1.18
CA SER A 118 -14.40 -3.20 0.65
C SER A 118 -15.87 -3.62 0.77
N ASN A 119 -16.77 -2.64 0.84
CA ASN A 119 -18.22 -2.82 0.85
C ASN A 119 -18.92 -2.07 -0.29
N ALA A 120 -18.19 -1.74 -1.34
CA ALA A 120 -18.69 -0.96 -2.47
C ALA A 120 -19.12 -1.89 -3.64
N PRO A 121 -20.42 -2.22 -3.83
CA PRO A 121 -20.86 -3.13 -4.86
C PRO A 121 -20.60 -2.58 -6.27
N LYS A 122 -20.25 -3.48 -7.19
CA LYS A 122 -20.16 -3.15 -8.60
C LYS A 122 -21.49 -2.68 -9.14
N GLY A 123 -21.47 -1.66 -10.01
CA GLY A 123 -22.70 -1.10 -10.59
C GLY A 123 -23.42 -0.08 -9.70
N SER A 124 -22.94 0.16 -8.47
CA SER A 124 -23.46 1.23 -7.62
C SER A 124 -23.25 2.60 -8.26
N VAL A 125 -24.16 3.53 -8.02
CA VAL A 125 -24.12 4.90 -8.55
C VAL A 125 -24.00 5.88 -7.39
N GLY A 126 -23.16 6.90 -7.55
CA GLY A 126 -22.94 7.97 -6.58
C GLY A 126 -22.60 9.30 -7.25
N ILE A 127 -22.42 10.34 -6.47
CA ILE A 127 -21.94 11.64 -6.95
C ILE A 127 -20.45 11.51 -7.30
N GLY A 128 -20.00 12.17 -8.35
CA GLY A 128 -18.62 12.06 -8.84
C GLY A 128 -18.27 10.69 -9.46
N GLY A 129 -19.07 9.64 -9.21
CA GLY A 129 -18.84 8.30 -9.75
C GLY A 129 -19.43 7.18 -8.92
N SER A 130 -19.05 5.95 -9.24
CA SER A 130 -19.43 4.76 -8.48
C SER A 130 -18.57 4.62 -7.21
N PRO A 131 -19.14 4.33 -6.04
CA PRO A 131 -18.38 4.12 -4.81
C PRO A 131 -17.36 2.97 -4.90
N GLY A 132 -17.53 2.04 -5.84
CA GLY A 132 -16.58 0.94 -6.07
C GLY A 132 -15.69 1.17 -7.28
N GLN A 133 -16.27 1.50 -8.42
CA GLN A 133 -15.59 1.53 -9.71
C GLN A 133 -14.88 2.87 -10.02
N SER A 134 -15.17 3.94 -9.26
CA SER A 134 -14.48 5.23 -9.35
C SER A 134 -13.53 5.49 -8.18
N VAL A 135 -13.19 4.45 -7.42
CA VAL A 135 -12.15 4.46 -6.38
C VAL A 135 -11.08 3.45 -6.79
N PHE A 136 -9.90 3.96 -7.11
CA PHE A 136 -8.83 3.16 -7.73
C PHE A 136 -7.76 2.80 -6.72
N LEU A 137 -7.52 1.49 -6.53
CA LEU A 137 -6.39 1.01 -5.74
C LEU A 137 -5.11 1.20 -6.53
N LYS A 138 -4.16 1.87 -5.91
CA LYS A 138 -2.82 2.10 -6.45
C LYS A 138 -1.75 1.51 -5.57
N ALA A 139 -0.68 1.04 -6.20
CA ALA A 139 0.55 0.63 -5.54
C ALA A 139 1.75 1.18 -6.28
N GLY A 140 2.81 1.50 -5.55
CA GLY A 140 3.99 2.05 -6.15
C GLY A 140 5.16 2.15 -5.18
N ALA A 141 6.23 2.80 -5.65
CA ALA A 141 7.41 3.03 -4.86
C ALA A 141 8.22 4.21 -5.38
N SER A 142 9.02 4.81 -4.48
CA SER A 142 9.90 5.93 -4.80
C SER A 142 11.18 5.87 -3.96
N GLY A 143 12.30 6.34 -4.52
CA GLY A 143 13.51 6.61 -3.75
C GLY A 143 13.40 7.82 -2.82
N THR A 144 12.32 8.61 -2.95
CA THR A 144 11.97 9.75 -2.11
C THR A 144 10.77 9.41 -1.25
N GLU A 145 10.75 9.86 0.00
CA GLU A 145 9.60 9.64 0.90
C GLU A 145 8.35 10.33 0.35
N PRO A 146 7.24 9.57 0.12
CA PRO A 146 5.95 10.15 -0.20
C PRO A 146 5.45 11.04 0.97
N LYS A 147 5.13 12.30 0.67
CA LYS A 147 4.69 13.29 1.67
C LYS A 147 3.61 14.18 1.10
N GLN A 148 2.70 14.58 1.96
CA GLN A 148 1.81 15.69 1.68
C GLN A 148 2.63 16.99 1.55
N ILE A 149 2.36 17.74 0.51
CA ILE A 149 2.85 19.12 0.28
C ILE A 149 1.66 20.02 -0.05
N ILE A 150 1.88 21.34 -0.05
CA ILE A 150 0.89 22.29 -0.56
C ILE A 150 1.41 22.80 -1.91
N GLU A 151 0.62 22.56 -2.94
CA GLU A 151 0.85 23.03 -4.30
C GLU A 151 -0.46 23.54 -4.89
N ASP A 152 -0.47 24.73 -5.49
CA ASP A 152 -1.66 25.36 -6.08
C ASP A 152 -2.91 25.35 -5.18
N ASN A 153 -2.72 25.62 -3.89
CA ASN A 153 -3.77 25.60 -2.85
C ASN A 153 -4.43 24.23 -2.65
N GLN A 154 -3.72 23.14 -3.00
CA GLN A 154 -4.13 21.75 -2.74
C GLN A 154 -3.13 21.07 -1.81
N TYR A 155 -3.61 20.19 -0.93
CA TYR A 155 -2.77 19.17 -0.34
C TYR A 155 -2.46 18.12 -1.40
N ALA A 156 -1.28 18.18 -1.98
CA ALA A 156 -0.83 17.30 -3.06
C ALA A 156 0.21 16.29 -2.56
N LEU A 157 0.44 15.23 -3.32
CA LEU A 157 1.53 14.29 -3.07
C LEU A 157 2.80 14.77 -3.80
N ASN A 158 3.95 14.73 -3.13
CA ASN A 158 5.24 15.16 -3.68
C ASN A 158 5.86 14.21 -4.71
N ILE A 159 5.19 13.12 -5.06
CA ILE A 159 5.59 12.16 -6.09
C ILE A 159 4.46 11.95 -7.10
N ASP A 160 4.80 11.56 -8.33
CA ASP A 160 3.83 11.31 -9.38
C ASP A 160 3.13 9.96 -9.19
N LYS A 161 1.92 9.99 -8.61
CA LYS A 161 1.03 8.81 -8.49
C LYS A 161 0.09 8.64 -9.69
N GLY A 162 0.09 9.56 -10.64
CA GLY A 162 -0.97 9.71 -11.62
C GLY A 162 -2.24 10.28 -10.99
N ASN A 163 -3.37 10.17 -11.69
CA ASN A 163 -4.65 10.66 -11.20
C ASN A 163 -5.75 9.62 -11.43
N GLN A 164 -6.49 9.28 -10.38
CA GLN A 164 -7.60 8.33 -10.38
C GLN A 164 -7.28 7.05 -11.19
N SER A 165 -7.97 6.77 -12.30
CA SER A 165 -7.74 5.59 -13.16
C SER A 165 -6.43 5.61 -13.94
N THR A 166 -5.66 6.68 -13.87
CA THR A 166 -4.41 6.84 -14.62
C THR A 166 -3.21 6.58 -13.72
N SER A 167 -2.32 5.69 -14.15
CA SER A 167 -1.04 5.42 -13.49
C SER A 167 -0.08 6.60 -13.69
N GLY A 168 0.75 6.87 -12.68
CA GLY A 168 1.87 7.79 -12.75
C GLY A 168 3.22 7.07 -12.85
N GLN A 169 4.31 7.82 -12.75
CA GLN A 169 5.66 7.23 -12.79
C GLN A 169 6.00 6.48 -11.49
N MET A 170 5.42 6.89 -10.35
CA MET A 170 5.77 6.36 -9.03
C MET A 170 4.66 5.49 -8.41
N ALA A 171 3.52 5.35 -9.09
CA ALA A 171 2.47 4.41 -8.71
C ALA A 171 1.65 3.96 -9.92
N VAL A 172 1.21 2.71 -9.89
CA VAL A 172 0.37 2.11 -10.92
C VAL A 172 -0.98 1.72 -10.34
N VAL A 173 -2.01 1.74 -11.20
CA VAL A 173 -3.36 1.28 -10.86
C VAL A 173 -3.36 -0.24 -10.84
N LEU A 174 -3.88 -0.84 -9.76
CA LEU A 174 -4.08 -2.29 -9.63
C LEU A 174 -5.51 -2.72 -9.97
N GLY A 175 -6.42 -1.76 -10.07
CA GLY A 175 -7.85 -1.95 -10.30
C GLY A 175 -8.70 -1.06 -9.40
N ASP A 176 -10.00 -1.25 -9.42
CA ASP A 176 -10.95 -0.57 -8.55
C ASP A 176 -11.22 -1.36 -7.25
N ILE A 177 -11.95 -0.74 -6.29
CA ILE A 177 -12.28 -1.40 -5.02
C ILE A 177 -13.63 -2.10 -5.02
N SER A 178 -14.28 -2.26 -6.19
CA SER A 178 -15.60 -2.87 -6.25
C SER A 178 -15.59 -4.33 -5.83
N VAL A 179 -16.66 -4.73 -5.12
CA VAL A 179 -17.00 -6.11 -4.79
C VAL A 179 -18.15 -6.59 -5.70
N PRO A 180 -18.44 -7.91 -5.82
CA PRO A 180 -19.60 -8.41 -6.55
C PRO A 180 -20.90 -7.71 -6.14
N GLU A 181 -21.82 -7.54 -7.10
CA GLU A 181 -23.06 -6.76 -6.90
C GLU A 181 -23.93 -7.27 -5.75
N GLU A 182 -23.98 -8.60 -5.55
CA GLU A 182 -24.80 -9.23 -4.51
C GLU A 182 -24.10 -9.26 -3.14
N THR A 183 -22.95 -8.60 -2.97
CA THR A 183 -22.21 -8.60 -1.72
C THR A 183 -22.93 -7.80 -0.65
N GLU A 184 -23.28 -8.45 0.46
CA GLU A 184 -23.79 -7.79 1.64
C GLU A 184 -22.64 -7.46 2.60
N GLY A 185 -22.46 -6.15 2.91
CA GLY A 185 -21.39 -5.67 3.80
C GLY A 185 -20.00 -5.75 3.16
N TYR A 186 -18.98 -6.03 3.96
CA TYR A 186 -17.60 -6.08 3.49
C TYR A 186 -17.22 -7.44 2.92
N ALA A 187 -16.48 -7.43 1.81
CA ALA A 187 -15.82 -8.62 1.26
C ALA A 187 -14.32 -8.36 1.05
N LEU A 188 -13.52 -9.43 1.15
CA LEU A 188 -12.11 -9.37 0.79
C LEU A 188 -11.97 -9.39 -0.73
N ILE A 189 -11.18 -8.47 -1.25
CA ILE A 189 -10.76 -8.43 -2.65
C ILE A 189 -9.24 -8.39 -2.73
N THR A 190 -8.68 -9.00 -3.76
CA THR A 190 -7.26 -8.94 -4.07
C THR A 190 -7.08 -8.24 -5.42
N ARG A 191 -6.10 -7.34 -5.48
CA ARG A 191 -5.66 -6.68 -6.71
C ARG A 191 -4.15 -6.82 -6.81
N ASN A 192 -3.65 -6.94 -8.04
CA ASN A 192 -2.23 -7.10 -8.30
C ASN A 192 -1.77 -6.27 -9.50
N SER A 193 -0.47 -6.14 -9.67
CA SER A 193 0.12 -5.37 -10.75
C SER A 193 0.15 -6.10 -12.09
N ASP A 194 -0.31 -7.36 -12.19
CA ASP A 194 -0.34 -8.14 -13.43
C ASP A 194 -1.32 -7.56 -14.46
N VAL A 195 -2.20 -6.64 -14.04
CA VAL A 195 -3.09 -5.89 -14.95
C VAL A 195 -2.32 -4.88 -15.82
N ASN A 196 -1.08 -4.54 -15.44
CA ASN A 196 -0.24 -3.61 -16.18
C ASN A 196 0.62 -4.37 -17.20
N ALA A 197 0.75 -3.83 -18.41
CA ALA A 197 1.52 -4.46 -19.48
C ALA A 197 3.03 -4.41 -19.23
N ASP A 198 3.50 -3.32 -18.60
CA ASP A 198 4.91 -3.08 -18.33
C ASP A 198 5.23 -3.27 -16.84
N PRO A 199 6.40 -3.81 -16.49
CA PRO A 199 6.83 -3.93 -15.11
C PRO A 199 7.03 -2.54 -14.48
N PHE A 200 6.64 -2.39 -13.22
CA PHE A 200 6.91 -1.18 -12.46
C PHE A 200 8.38 -1.14 -12.02
N ILE A 201 9.13 -0.14 -12.47
CA ILE A 201 10.55 0.01 -12.16
C ILE A 201 10.75 1.20 -11.21
N VAL A 202 11.53 0.97 -10.15
CA VAL A 202 11.93 2.02 -9.21
C VAL A 202 13.42 1.93 -8.91
N ARG A 203 14.07 3.10 -8.77
CA ARG A 203 15.47 3.20 -8.38
C ARG A 203 15.60 3.47 -6.88
N SER A 204 16.40 2.65 -6.18
CA SER A 204 16.77 2.91 -4.79
C SER A 204 17.61 4.19 -4.69
N ASN A 205 17.50 4.88 -3.55
CA ASN A 205 18.31 6.08 -3.31
C ASN A 205 19.79 5.72 -3.00
N SER A 206 20.63 6.74 -2.79
CA SER A 206 22.06 6.56 -2.47
C SER A 206 22.36 5.83 -1.16
N LYS A 207 21.33 5.61 -0.31
CA LYS A 207 21.42 4.85 0.93
C LYS A 207 20.89 3.42 0.80
N GLY A 208 20.45 3.00 -0.39
CA GLY A 208 19.78 1.72 -0.59
C GLY A 208 18.39 1.67 0.04
N GLU A 209 17.63 2.76 -0.04
CA GLU A 209 16.27 2.85 0.49
C GLU A 209 15.25 3.04 -0.64
N ILE A 210 14.07 2.46 -0.48
CA ILE A 210 12.88 2.68 -1.28
C ILE A 210 11.71 2.87 -0.32
N TRP A 211 10.81 3.78 -0.64
CA TRP A 211 9.53 3.93 0.02
C TRP A 211 8.44 3.27 -0.81
N LEU A 212 7.75 2.30 -0.25
CA LEU A 212 6.51 1.76 -0.79
C LEU A 212 5.35 2.72 -0.51
N ILE A 213 4.38 2.77 -1.43
CA ILE A 213 3.12 3.49 -1.28
C ILE A 213 1.97 2.62 -1.78
N ILE A 214 0.91 2.51 -0.98
CA ILE A 214 -0.33 1.80 -1.31
C ILE A 214 -1.48 2.70 -0.90
N GLY A 215 -2.45 2.92 -1.78
CA GLY A 215 -3.57 3.80 -1.44
C GLY A 215 -4.75 3.67 -2.39
N THR A 216 -5.82 4.37 -2.04
CA THR A 216 -7.03 4.52 -2.87
C THR A 216 -7.16 5.95 -3.34
N ASP A 217 -7.38 6.11 -4.65
CA ASP A 217 -7.54 7.38 -5.35
C ASP A 217 -9.00 7.50 -5.82
N SER A 218 -9.76 8.40 -5.21
CA SER A 218 -11.21 8.43 -5.30
C SER A 218 -11.73 9.60 -6.12
N GLY A 219 -12.39 9.32 -7.25
CA GLY A 219 -13.28 10.26 -7.93
C GLY A 219 -14.73 10.18 -7.43
N PHE A 220 -15.07 9.22 -6.56
CA PHE A 220 -16.40 9.15 -5.93
C PHE A 220 -16.49 10.18 -4.81
N GLU A 221 -17.50 11.06 -4.89
CA GLU A 221 -17.82 12.04 -3.84
C GLU A 221 -18.69 11.39 -2.77
N GLY A 222 -18.09 11.04 -1.66
CA GLY A 222 -18.70 10.41 -0.51
C GLY A 222 -17.70 9.65 0.35
N THR A 223 -18.21 9.04 1.40
CA THR A 223 -17.33 8.31 2.34
C THR A 223 -16.90 6.98 1.75
N THR A 224 -15.57 6.81 1.67
CA THR A 224 -14.91 5.54 1.35
C THR A 224 -14.19 5.04 2.58
N THR A 225 -14.48 3.79 3.00
CA THR A 225 -13.75 3.11 4.08
C THR A 225 -13.23 1.77 3.59
N VAL A 226 -11.94 1.57 3.68
CA VAL A 226 -11.26 0.32 3.30
C VAL A 226 -10.42 -0.22 4.45
N TYR A 227 -10.24 -1.54 4.49
CA TYR A 227 -9.44 -2.24 5.50
C TYR A 227 -8.37 -3.07 4.79
N TYR A 228 -7.14 -2.57 4.74
CA TYR A 228 -6.02 -3.32 4.18
C TYR A 228 -5.65 -4.46 5.11
N THR A 229 -5.60 -5.68 4.57
CA THR A 229 -5.35 -6.91 5.34
C THR A 229 -3.99 -7.51 5.05
N ARG A 230 -3.50 -7.37 3.80
CA ARG A 230 -2.19 -7.88 3.38
C ARG A 230 -1.63 -7.08 2.22
N VAL A 231 -0.31 -6.92 2.23
CA VAL A 231 0.46 -6.41 1.08
C VAL A 231 1.63 -7.36 0.84
N ASN A 232 1.79 -7.83 -0.39
CA ASN A 232 2.95 -8.56 -0.85
C ASN A 232 3.64 -7.75 -1.95
N VAL A 233 4.97 -7.64 -1.87
CA VAL A 233 5.78 -6.97 -2.88
C VAL A 233 6.95 -7.86 -3.25
N ILE A 234 7.06 -8.19 -4.53
CA ILE A 234 8.18 -8.95 -5.08
C ILE A 234 9.13 -7.95 -5.73
N PHE A 235 10.40 -8.04 -5.41
CA PHE A 235 11.49 -7.28 -5.98
C PHE A 235 12.32 -8.19 -6.88
N SER A 236 12.66 -7.71 -8.07
CA SER A 236 13.65 -8.34 -8.92
C SER A 236 14.65 -7.30 -9.44
N THR A 237 15.95 -7.66 -9.47
CA THR A 237 16.96 -6.86 -10.15
C THR A 237 17.03 -7.27 -11.61
N SER A 238 17.17 -6.32 -12.54
CA SER A 238 17.55 -6.66 -13.91
C SER A 238 19.05 -6.96 -13.95
N SER A 239 19.43 -8.03 -14.65
CA SER A 239 20.84 -8.20 -15.07
C SER A 239 21.18 -7.07 -16.05
N ASN A 240 22.18 -6.25 -15.71
CA ASN A 240 22.77 -5.31 -16.65
C ASN A 240 23.44 -6.06 -17.80
#